data_4f2c518bc2f7254e05707f3467420b3c
#
_entry.id   4f2c518bc2f7254e05707f3467420b3c
#
_cell.length_a   1.000
_cell.length_b   1.000
_cell.length_c   1.000
_cell.angle_alpha   90.00
_cell.angle_beta   90.00
_cell.angle_gamma   90.00
#
_symmetry.space_group_name_H-M   'P 1'
#
loop_
_entity.id
_entity.type
_entity.pdbx_description
1 polymer ?
#
loop_
_entity_poly.entity_id
_entity_poly.type
_entity_poly.pdbx_seq_one_letter_code
_entity_poly.pdbx_strand_id
1 'polypeptide(L)'
;MLKIDILPLGDYQTNCYIAREENSQSCAVIDPGYMPEQVLQFAEGKGLCIDVILLTHGHFDHVGGVKTIAEKTGCALWMSQADWSQENTQENAFFYPIANCDFAPVNFCEEGQRITAGDATFTVMETPGHTWGSVCYLCEDAIFSGDTLFAGSCGRVDLPGGDWNTIQTSLDRLAGLPGDYKVYPGHGEYTTLERERKMNPYIR
;
A
#
# COMPACT_ATOMS: atom_id res chain seq x y z
N MET A 1 8.66 -4.39 -18.14
CA MET A 1 9.39 -4.46 -16.84
C MET A 1 8.85 -3.40 -15.92
N LEU A 2 8.51 -3.78 -14.70
CA LEU A 2 7.99 -2.86 -13.69
C LEU A 2 9.06 -1.85 -13.26
N LYS A 3 8.73 -0.56 -13.31
CA LYS A 3 9.51 0.54 -12.73
C LYS A 3 8.83 1.03 -11.47
N ILE A 4 9.61 1.20 -10.42
CA ILE A 4 9.14 1.63 -9.11
C ILE A 4 10.00 2.81 -8.68
N ASP A 5 9.39 3.97 -8.51
CA ASP A 5 9.99 5.13 -7.87
C ASP A 5 9.46 5.22 -6.44
N ILE A 6 10.31 5.62 -5.48
CA ILE A 6 10.00 5.66 -4.05
C ILE A 6 10.11 7.11 -3.59
N LEU A 7 9.07 7.61 -2.93
CA LEU A 7 9.03 8.93 -2.32
C LEU A 7 8.72 8.76 -0.82
N PRO A 8 9.71 8.86 0.09
CA PRO A 8 9.42 8.92 1.52
C PRO A 8 8.70 10.23 1.85
N LEU A 9 7.51 10.14 2.42
CA LEU A 9 6.63 11.29 2.63
C LEU A 9 6.37 11.58 4.13
N GLY A 10 6.30 12.86 4.44
CA GLY A 10 5.94 13.35 5.77
C GLY A 10 6.94 13.00 6.88
N ASP A 11 6.56 13.30 8.11
CA ASP A 11 7.41 13.11 9.30
C ASP A 11 7.63 11.62 9.64
N TYR A 12 6.69 10.76 9.24
CA TYR A 12 6.77 9.31 9.43
C TYR A 12 7.61 8.61 8.36
N GLN A 13 8.04 9.34 7.32
CA GLN A 13 8.84 8.81 6.20
C GLN A 13 8.17 7.58 5.56
N THR A 14 6.83 7.64 5.42
CA THR A 14 6.06 6.59 4.77
C THR A 14 6.45 6.49 3.30
N ASN A 15 6.78 5.31 2.85
CA ASN A 15 7.17 5.04 1.49
C ASN A 15 5.95 5.09 0.56
N CYS A 16 5.80 6.17 -0.17
CA CYS A 16 4.87 6.24 -1.29
C CYS A 16 5.56 5.68 -2.53
N TYR A 17 4.91 4.74 -3.21
CA TYR A 17 5.44 4.14 -4.42
C TYR A 17 4.70 4.63 -5.66
N ILE A 18 5.44 4.94 -6.72
CA ILE A 18 4.90 5.22 -8.05
C ILE A 18 5.36 4.07 -8.94
N ALA A 19 4.43 3.19 -9.28
CA ALA A 19 4.71 1.95 -10.00
C ALA A 19 4.04 1.95 -11.38
N ARG A 20 4.81 1.57 -12.40
CA ARG A 20 4.35 1.54 -13.80
C ARG A 20 5.14 0.56 -14.64
N GLU A 21 4.59 0.16 -15.77
CA GLU A 21 5.40 -0.45 -16.84
C GLU A 21 6.37 0.56 -17.44
N GLU A 22 7.55 0.09 -17.84
CA GLU A 22 8.69 0.92 -18.26
C GLU A 22 8.37 1.96 -19.33
N ASN A 23 7.54 1.61 -20.29
CA ASN A 23 7.16 2.48 -21.43
C ASN A 23 5.77 3.09 -21.27
N SER A 24 5.08 2.84 -20.14
CA SER A 24 3.77 3.40 -19.84
C SER A 24 3.89 4.81 -19.27
N GLN A 25 2.99 5.69 -19.70
CA GLN A 25 2.75 6.97 -19.04
C GLN A 25 1.75 6.84 -17.88
N SER A 26 0.99 5.73 -17.83
CA SER A 26 0.05 5.45 -16.75
C SER A 26 0.77 4.80 -15.58
N CYS A 27 0.45 5.24 -14.36
CA CYS A 27 1.03 4.69 -13.14
C CYS A 27 -0.01 4.48 -12.03
N ALA A 28 0.31 3.56 -11.12
CA ALA A 28 -0.33 3.46 -9.82
C ALA A 28 0.48 4.25 -8.79
N VAL A 29 -0.22 4.91 -7.88
CA VAL A 29 0.35 5.50 -6.66
C VAL A 29 -0.08 4.64 -5.47
N ILE A 30 0.89 4.13 -4.71
CA ILE A 30 0.63 3.25 -3.57
C ILE A 30 1.00 4.00 -2.30
N ASP A 31 0.08 4.05 -1.34
CA ASP A 31 0.20 4.71 -0.05
C ASP A 31 0.69 6.17 -0.15
N PRO A 32 -0.08 7.07 -0.78
CA PRO A 32 0.27 8.48 -0.84
C PRO A 32 0.03 9.14 0.52
N GLY A 33 0.99 9.04 1.40
CA GLY A 33 0.98 9.66 2.71
C GLY A 33 0.87 11.18 2.67
N TYR A 34 1.47 11.85 3.62
CA TYR A 34 1.49 13.32 3.61
C TYR A 34 2.28 13.89 2.44
N MET A 35 2.11 15.21 2.17
CA MET A 35 2.80 15.96 1.10
C MET A 35 2.42 15.53 -0.33
N PRO A 36 1.12 15.47 -0.65
CA PRO A 36 0.62 15.04 -1.98
C PRO A 36 1.19 15.85 -3.15
N GLU A 37 1.60 17.09 -2.90
CA GLU A 37 2.22 17.97 -3.90
C GLU A 37 3.54 17.38 -4.44
N GLN A 38 4.30 16.66 -3.61
CA GLN A 38 5.53 16.01 -4.07
C GLN A 38 5.22 14.87 -5.05
N VAL A 39 4.17 14.09 -4.79
CA VAL A 39 3.71 13.01 -5.68
C VAL A 39 3.25 13.60 -7.02
N LEU A 40 2.43 14.65 -6.98
CA LEU A 40 1.91 15.30 -8.17
C LEU A 40 3.02 15.94 -9.01
N GLN A 41 3.94 16.68 -8.38
CA GLN A 41 5.10 17.28 -9.06
C GLN A 41 6.02 16.22 -9.66
N PHE A 42 6.23 15.10 -8.97
CA PHE A 42 7.01 13.99 -9.50
C PHE A 42 6.34 13.38 -10.74
N ALA A 43 5.04 13.11 -10.68
CA ALA A 43 4.30 12.55 -11.81
C ALA A 43 4.32 13.52 -13.01
N GLU A 44 4.04 14.80 -12.78
CA GLU A 44 4.09 15.85 -13.82
C GLU A 44 5.49 15.97 -14.45
N GLY A 45 6.53 16.01 -13.63
CA GLY A 45 7.92 16.12 -14.10
C GLY A 45 8.40 14.92 -14.92
N LYS A 46 7.74 13.78 -14.77
CA LYS A 46 7.97 12.54 -15.55
C LYS A 46 6.99 12.37 -16.71
N GLY A 47 5.99 13.23 -16.85
CA GLY A 47 4.91 13.10 -17.83
C GLY A 47 4.02 11.88 -17.57
N LEU A 48 3.78 11.56 -16.29
CA LEU A 48 2.97 10.41 -15.87
C LEU A 48 1.54 10.82 -15.57
N CYS A 49 0.60 9.97 -15.95
CA CYS A 49 -0.80 10.04 -15.56
C CYS A 49 -1.04 9.07 -14.41
N ILE A 50 -1.58 9.56 -13.31
CA ILE A 50 -1.97 8.73 -12.17
C ILE A 50 -3.34 8.13 -12.48
N ASP A 51 -3.39 6.82 -12.77
CA ASP A 51 -4.62 6.12 -13.10
C ASP A 51 -5.37 5.65 -11.85
N VAL A 52 -4.63 5.27 -10.81
CA VAL A 52 -5.19 4.66 -9.61
C VAL A 52 -4.33 4.94 -8.38
N ILE A 53 -5.01 5.09 -7.24
CA ILE A 53 -4.41 5.03 -5.91
C ILE A 53 -4.72 3.66 -5.31
N LEU A 54 -3.69 2.99 -4.80
CA LEU A 54 -3.79 1.72 -4.09
C LEU A 54 -3.38 1.94 -2.63
N LEU A 55 -4.28 1.68 -1.69
CA LEU A 55 -3.96 1.75 -0.26
C LEU A 55 -3.74 0.35 0.30
N THR A 56 -2.60 0.15 0.95
CA THR A 56 -2.33 -1.10 1.67
C THR A 56 -3.16 -1.22 2.94
N HIS A 57 -3.45 -0.09 3.60
CA HIS A 57 -4.29 0.00 4.79
C HIS A 57 -4.71 1.47 5.06
N GLY A 58 -5.52 1.70 6.08
CA GLY A 58 -6.17 2.98 6.33
C GLY A 58 -5.47 3.91 7.32
N HIS A 59 -4.24 3.65 7.78
CA HIS A 59 -3.57 4.56 8.73
C HIS A 59 -3.26 5.93 8.11
N PHE A 60 -3.35 6.95 8.94
CA PHE A 60 -3.30 8.36 8.54
C PHE A 60 -2.05 8.74 7.73
N ASP A 61 -0.94 8.12 8.04
CA ASP A 61 0.35 8.40 7.37
C ASP A 61 0.47 7.73 5.99
N HIS A 62 -0.39 6.77 5.66
CA HIS A 62 -0.49 6.15 4.33
C HIS A 62 -1.53 6.84 3.43
N VAL A 63 -2.53 7.50 4.02
CA VAL A 63 -3.69 7.99 3.27
C VAL A 63 -3.77 9.51 3.16
N GLY A 64 -2.91 10.26 3.85
CA GLY A 64 -3.01 11.71 4.01
C GLY A 64 -3.04 12.51 2.70
N GLY A 65 -2.45 11.99 1.63
CA GLY A 65 -2.40 12.62 0.30
C GLY A 65 -3.54 12.23 -0.64
N VAL A 66 -4.32 11.21 -0.31
CA VAL A 66 -5.35 10.61 -1.19
C VAL A 66 -6.30 11.66 -1.74
N LYS A 67 -6.92 12.45 -0.86
CA LYS A 67 -7.90 13.47 -1.26
C LYS A 67 -7.35 14.41 -2.31
N THR A 68 -6.22 15.03 -2.04
CA THR A 68 -5.62 16.04 -2.93
C THR A 68 -5.25 15.43 -4.29
N ILE A 69 -4.69 14.21 -4.30
CA ILE A 69 -4.31 13.55 -5.56
C ILE A 69 -5.55 13.19 -6.35
N ALA A 70 -6.55 12.56 -5.74
CA ALA A 70 -7.76 12.13 -6.41
C ALA A 70 -8.58 13.32 -6.95
N GLU A 71 -8.72 14.42 -6.19
CA GLU A 71 -9.39 15.65 -6.66
C GLU A 71 -8.70 16.27 -7.87
N LYS A 72 -7.36 16.23 -7.93
CA LYS A 72 -6.60 16.83 -9.03
C LYS A 72 -6.50 15.95 -10.28
N THR A 73 -6.55 14.62 -10.12
CA THR A 73 -6.34 13.67 -11.22
C THR A 73 -7.60 12.97 -11.66
N GLY A 74 -8.61 12.88 -10.80
CA GLY A 74 -9.82 12.09 -11.04
C GLY A 74 -9.58 10.57 -10.99
N CYS A 75 -8.42 10.12 -10.49
CA CYS A 75 -8.08 8.71 -10.43
C CYS A 75 -8.96 7.94 -9.44
N ALA A 76 -9.17 6.65 -9.69
CA ALA A 76 -9.89 5.77 -8.78
C ALA A 76 -9.05 5.43 -7.54
N LEU A 77 -9.73 5.22 -6.41
CA LEU A 77 -9.15 4.72 -5.16
C LEU A 77 -9.53 3.26 -4.94
N TRP A 78 -8.56 2.45 -4.54
CA TRP A 78 -8.77 1.07 -4.09
C TRP A 78 -8.23 0.88 -2.68
N MET A 79 -9.04 0.30 -1.80
CA MET A 79 -8.67 -0.05 -0.44
C MET A 79 -9.57 -1.17 0.12
N SER A 80 -9.22 -1.71 1.29
CA SER A 80 -10.07 -2.67 1.96
C SER A 80 -11.33 -2.01 2.55
N GLN A 81 -12.49 -2.68 2.39
CA GLN A 81 -13.74 -2.25 3.02
C GLN A 81 -13.65 -2.27 4.55
N ALA A 82 -12.85 -3.18 5.12
CA ALA A 82 -12.70 -3.29 6.57
C ALA A 82 -12.07 -2.03 7.16
N ASP A 83 -11.02 -1.48 6.54
CA ASP A 83 -10.40 -0.24 6.99
C ASP A 83 -11.24 0.99 6.64
N TRP A 84 -11.86 1.03 5.46
CA TRP A 84 -12.81 2.08 5.10
C TRP A 84 -13.92 2.25 6.13
N SER A 85 -14.44 1.15 6.68
CA SER A 85 -15.51 1.16 7.67
C SER A 85 -15.06 1.74 9.02
N GLN A 86 -13.76 1.75 9.33
CA GLN A 86 -13.20 2.27 10.59
C GLN A 86 -13.02 3.78 10.60
N GLU A 87 -12.95 4.42 9.46
CA GLU A 87 -12.72 5.87 9.33
C GLU A 87 -13.81 6.71 9.96
N ASN A 88 -15.01 6.17 10.11
CA ASN A 88 -16.17 6.88 10.64
C ASN A 88 -16.38 6.73 12.16
N THR A 89 -15.51 6.02 12.87
CA THR A 89 -15.61 5.86 14.31
C THR A 89 -14.71 6.86 15.02
N GLN A 90 -15.27 7.71 15.91
CA GLN A 90 -14.51 8.67 16.74
C GLN A 90 -13.44 8.02 17.63
N GLU A 91 -13.42 6.70 17.71
CA GLU A 91 -12.50 5.91 18.52
C GLU A 91 -11.17 5.63 17.80
N ASN A 92 -11.10 5.84 16.50
CA ASN A 92 -9.92 5.51 15.68
C ASN A 92 -9.16 6.75 15.20
N ALA A 93 -8.47 7.43 16.13
CA ALA A 93 -7.61 8.58 15.81
C ALA A 93 -6.43 8.24 14.86
N PHE A 94 -6.17 6.96 14.62
CA PHE A 94 -5.11 6.49 13.72
C PHE A 94 -5.57 6.34 12.26
N PHE A 95 -6.88 6.34 12.01
CA PHE A 95 -7.45 6.31 10.67
C PHE A 95 -7.82 7.73 10.23
N TYR A 96 -7.37 8.12 9.07
CA TYR A 96 -7.71 9.44 8.52
C TYR A 96 -9.07 9.35 7.79
N PRO A 97 -10.02 10.24 8.06
CA PRO A 97 -11.33 10.18 7.41
C PRO A 97 -11.23 10.54 5.92
N ILE A 98 -11.19 9.52 5.08
CA ILE A 98 -11.29 9.65 3.62
C ILE A 98 -12.77 9.75 3.20
N ALA A 99 -13.68 9.22 4.02
CA ALA A 99 -15.11 9.09 3.74
C ALA A 99 -15.86 10.40 3.43
N ASN A 100 -15.33 11.54 3.85
CA ASN A 100 -15.93 12.86 3.58
C ASN A 100 -15.39 13.51 2.31
N CYS A 101 -14.78 12.75 1.42
CA CYS A 101 -14.19 13.24 0.20
C CYS A 101 -15.11 12.90 -0.97
N ASP A 102 -15.88 13.89 -1.47
CA ASP A 102 -16.69 13.81 -2.70
C ASP A 102 -15.77 13.79 -3.95
N PHE A 103 -14.78 12.91 -3.93
CA PHE A 103 -13.88 12.75 -5.06
C PHE A 103 -14.10 11.38 -5.71
N ALA A 104 -13.31 10.87 -6.47
CA ALA A 104 -13.34 9.63 -7.23
C ALA A 104 -14.10 8.45 -6.58
N PRO A 105 -14.57 7.49 -7.36
CA PRO A 105 -15.18 6.29 -6.85
C PRO A 105 -14.18 5.52 -5.98
N VAL A 106 -14.60 5.16 -4.78
CA VAL A 106 -13.88 4.21 -3.92
C VAL A 106 -14.29 2.80 -4.33
N ASN A 107 -13.29 1.98 -4.61
CA ASN A 107 -13.48 0.57 -4.93
C ASN A 107 -12.89 -0.27 -3.78
N PHE A 108 -13.53 -1.38 -3.47
CA PHE A 108 -13.07 -2.25 -2.40
C PHE A 108 -12.26 -3.42 -2.93
N CYS A 109 -11.13 -3.66 -2.27
CA CYS A 109 -10.24 -4.77 -2.58
C CYS A 109 -10.82 -6.09 -2.07
N GLU A 110 -10.68 -7.14 -2.86
CA GLU A 110 -10.97 -8.52 -2.49
C GLU A 110 -9.75 -9.41 -2.77
N GLU A 111 -9.61 -10.49 -2.03
CA GLU A 111 -8.54 -11.48 -2.23
C GLU A 111 -8.46 -11.92 -3.70
N GLY A 112 -7.27 -11.87 -4.28
CA GLY A 112 -7.02 -12.28 -5.66
C GLY A 112 -7.51 -11.30 -6.74
N GLN A 113 -8.12 -10.18 -6.35
CA GLN A 113 -8.55 -9.16 -7.31
C GLN A 113 -7.39 -8.59 -8.09
N ARG A 114 -7.61 -8.33 -9.37
CA ARG A 114 -6.63 -7.72 -10.27
C ARG A 114 -7.03 -6.29 -10.59
N ILE A 115 -6.12 -5.37 -10.33
CA ILE A 115 -6.29 -3.93 -10.56
C ILE A 115 -5.22 -3.50 -11.56
N THR A 116 -5.59 -2.70 -12.56
CA THR A 116 -4.68 -2.26 -13.61
C THR A 116 -4.39 -0.77 -13.52
N ALA A 117 -3.15 -0.40 -13.82
CA ALA A 117 -2.72 0.97 -14.11
C ALA A 117 -1.90 0.93 -15.40
N GLY A 118 -2.46 1.42 -16.50
CA GLY A 118 -1.92 1.16 -17.82
C GLY A 118 -1.73 -0.34 -18.07
N ASP A 119 -0.50 -0.74 -18.38
CA ASP A 119 -0.14 -2.15 -18.64
C ASP A 119 0.26 -2.93 -17.37
N ALA A 120 0.47 -2.26 -16.24
CA ALA A 120 0.79 -2.91 -14.98
C ALA A 120 -0.47 -3.51 -14.33
N THR A 121 -0.36 -4.73 -13.81
CA THR A 121 -1.46 -5.42 -13.12
C THR A 121 -1.04 -5.78 -11.70
N PHE A 122 -1.79 -5.28 -10.73
CA PHE A 122 -1.61 -5.51 -9.31
C PHE A 122 -2.63 -6.56 -8.84
N THR A 123 -2.14 -7.61 -8.20
CA THR A 123 -3.02 -8.63 -7.58
C THR A 123 -3.08 -8.38 -6.08
N VAL A 124 -4.28 -8.30 -5.55
CA VAL A 124 -4.55 -8.11 -4.12
C VAL A 124 -4.29 -9.41 -3.37
N MET A 125 -3.57 -9.32 -2.27
CA MET A 125 -3.44 -10.37 -1.28
C MET A 125 -3.82 -9.80 0.09
N GLU A 126 -4.92 -10.28 0.67
CA GLU A 126 -5.33 -9.87 2.01
C GLU A 126 -4.32 -10.33 3.05
N THR A 127 -3.82 -9.40 3.85
CA THR A 127 -2.81 -9.64 4.89
C THR A 127 -3.18 -8.94 6.20
N PRO A 128 -4.37 -9.22 6.77
CA PRO A 128 -4.82 -8.57 7.99
C PRO A 128 -3.91 -8.86 9.19
N GLY A 129 -3.98 -8.00 10.21
CA GLY A 129 -3.30 -8.19 11.49
C GLY A 129 -2.48 -7.00 11.96
N HIS A 130 -2.03 -6.11 11.05
CA HIS A 130 -1.61 -4.76 11.41
C HIS A 130 -2.85 -3.84 11.54
N THR A 131 -3.74 -3.94 10.56
CA THR A 131 -5.14 -3.48 10.63
C THR A 131 -6.07 -4.61 10.23
N TRP A 132 -7.40 -4.40 10.38
CA TRP A 132 -8.41 -5.38 9.91
C TRP A 132 -8.36 -5.58 8.40
N GLY A 133 -8.03 -4.51 7.67
CA GLY A 133 -8.11 -4.46 6.22
C GLY A 133 -6.76 -4.35 5.51
N SER A 134 -5.65 -4.67 6.18
CA SER A 134 -4.34 -4.66 5.53
C SER A 134 -4.30 -5.61 4.33
N VAL A 135 -3.73 -5.11 3.22
CA VAL A 135 -3.50 -5.89 2.00
C VAL A 135 -2.08 -5.66 1.48
N CYS A 136 -1.55 -6.64 0.78
CA CYS A 136 -0.37 -6.49 -0.08
C CYS A 136 -0.80 -6.44 -1.54
N TYR A 137 -0.05 -5.70 -2.36
CA TYR A 137 -0.22 -5.70 -3.81
C TYR A 137 0.97 -6.38 -4.47
N LEU A 138 0.69 -7.41 -5.28
CA LEU A 138 1.69 -8.16 -6.02
C LEU A 138 1.66 -7.73 -7.49
N CYS A 139 2.84 -7.36 -8.03
CA CYS A 139 2.98 -7.03 -9.45
C CYS A 139 4.33 -7.53 -9.95
N GLU A 140 4.34 -8.40 -10.96
CA GLU A 140 5.54 -9.09 -11.45
C GLU A 140 6.31 -9.76 -10.29
N ASP A 141 7.56 -9.33 -10.02
CA ASP A 141 8.45 -9.81 -8.95
C ASP A 141 8.44 -8.88 -7.71
N ALA A 142 7.47 -7.98 -7.61
CA ALA A 142 7.35 -7.00 -6.53
C ALA A 142 6.15 -7.29 -5.62
N ILE A 143 6.34 -7.10 -4.32
CA ILE A 143 5.29 -7.05 -3.29
C ILE A 143 5.34 -5.68 -2.62
N PHE A 144 4.25 -4.92 -2.68
CA PHE A 144 4.05 -3.72 -1.88
C PHE A 144 3.34 -4.17 -0.60
N SER A 145 4.09 -4.30 0.47
CA SER A 145 3.62 -4.99 1.69
C SER A 145 2.96 -4.07 2.71
N GLY A 146 2.97 -2.75 2.48
CA GLY A 146 2.54 -1.81 3.51
C GLY A 146 3.21 -2.12 4.84
N ASP A 147 2.42 -2.12 5.89
CA ASP A 147 2.88 -2.40 7.26
C ASP A 147 2.66 -3.86 7.68
N THR A 148 2.63 -4.79 6.72
CA THR A 148 2.59 -6.23 7.04
C THR A 148 4.00 -6.79 7.26
N LEU A 149 4.91 -6.62 6.28
CA LEU A 149 6.26 -7.18 6.30
C LEU A 149 7.30 -6.09 6.05
N PHE A 150 8.27 -5.98 6.97
CA PHE A 150 9.43 -5.09 6.87
C PHE A 150 10.73 -5.86 6.75
N ALA A 151 11.82 -5.18 6.40
CA ALA A 151 13.16 -5.74 6.43
C ALA A 151 13.56 -6.15 7.87
N GLY A 152 13.54 -7.45 8.15
CA GLY A 152 13.85 -8.02 9.47
C GLY A 152 12.81 -7.77 10.56
N SER A 153 11.59 -7.33 10.19
CA SER A 153 10.53 -7.02 11.14
C SER A 153 9.14 -7.22 10.51
N CYS A 154 8.10 -6.88 11.26
CA CYS A 154 6.72 -6.81 10.79
C CYS A 154 5.99 -5.61 11.42
N GLY A 155 4.78 -5.32 10.94
CA GLY A 155 3.92 -4.28 11.48
C GLY A 155 3.57 -4.49 12.94
N ARG A 156 3.38 -3.39 13.66
CA ARG A 156 2.87 -3.40 15.03
C ARG A 156 1.42 -3.88 15.09
N VAL A 157 1.04 -4.44 16.22
CA VAL A 157 -0.31 -5.03 16.42
C VAL A 157 -1.01 -4.48 17.68
N ASP A 158 -0.51 -3.39 18.23
CA ASP A 158 -1.02 -2.76 19.46
C ASP A 158 -1.96 -1.58 19.21
N LEU A 159 -2.26 -1.29 17.94
CA LEU A 159 -3.26 -0.31 17.51
C LEU A 159 -4.60 -0.98 17.20
N PRO A 160 -5.70 -0.21 17.07
CA PRO A 160 -7.00 -0.75 16.68
C PRO A 160 -6.91 -1.57 15.39
N GLY A 161 -7.42 -2.80 15.41
CA GLY A 161 -7.31 -3.76 14.30
C GLY A 161 -6.11 -4.66 14.35
N GLY A 162 -5.15 -4.36 15.25
CA GLY A 162 -3.95 -5.17 15.43
C GLY A 162 -4.24 -6.49 16.16
N ASP A 163 -3.73 -7.60 15.61
CA ASP A 163 -3.79 -8.93 16.21
C ASP A 163 -2.59 -9.77 15.82
N TRP A 164 -1.88 -10.28 16.84
CA TRP A 164 -0.65 -11.02 16.64
C TRP A 164 -0.84 -12.34 15.88
N ASN A 165 -1.88 -13.08 16.18
CA ASN A 165 -2.09 -14.37 15.52
C ASN A 165 -2.49 -14.17 14.05
N THR A 166 -3.25 -13.13 13.80
CA THR A 166 -3.70 -12.78 12.44
C THR A 166 -2.51 -12.31 11.58
N ILE A 167 -1.65 -11.40 12.08
CA ILE A 167 -0.48 -10.95 11.31
C ILE A 167 0.50 -12.11 11.08
N GLN A 168 0.67 -13.01 12.06
CA GLN A 168 1.51 -14.21 11.89
C GLN A 168 1.00 -15.08 10.73
N THR A 169 -0.32 -15.29 10.64
CA THR A 169 -0.92 -16.01 9.51
C THR A 169 -0.66 -15.31 8.18
N SER A 170 -0.75 -13.99 8.14
CA SER A 170 -0.44 -13.19 6.96
C SER A 170 1.03 -13.28 6.54
N LEU A 171 1.95 -13.25 7.51
CA LEU A 171 3.39 -13.43 7.28
C LEU A 171 3.71 -14.83 6.75
N ASP A 172 3.08 -15.86 7.31
CA ASP A 172 3.26 -17.25 6.86
C ASP A 172 2.74 -17.45 5.43
N ARG A 173 1.63 -16.78 5.06
CA ARG A 173 1.11 -16.77 3.68
C ARG A 173 2.09 -16.11 2.72
N LEU A 174 2.65 -14.94 3.08
CA LEU A 174 3.67 -14.26 2.27
C LEU A 174 4.91 -15.15 2.11
N ALA A 175 5.39 -15.74 3.20
CA ALA A 175 6.54 -16.64 3.17
C ALA A 175 6.30 -17.89 2.30
N GLY A 176 5.05 -18.34 2.18
CA GLY A 176 4.66 -19.47 1.34
C GLY A 176 4.56 -19.19 -0.16
N LEU A 177 4.70 -17.94 -0.60
CA LEU A 177 4.66 -17.59 -2.03
C LEU A 177 5.81 -18.28 -2.80
N PRO A 178 5.57 -18.78 -4.03
CA PRO A 178 6.60 -19.43 -4.81
C PRO A 178 7.62 -18.42 -5.36
N GLY A 179 8.89 -18.79 -5.36
CA GLY A 179 9.96 -17.93 -5.91
C GLY A 179 10.44 -16.86 -4.95
N ASP A 180 11.14 -15.87 -5.49
CA ASP A 180 11.58 -14.69 -4.73
C ASP A 180 10.89 -13.43 -5.25
N TYR A 181 10.64 -12.52 -4.35
CA TYR A 181 10.02 -11.22 -4.62
C TYR A 181 10.85 -10.12 -3.96
N LYS A 182 10.91 -8.97 -4.61
CA LYS A 182 11.33 -7.72 -3.97
C LYS A 182 10.17 -7.22 -3.12
N VAL A 183 10.43 -6.97 -1.84
CA VAL A 183 9.42 -6.50 -0.88
C VAL A 183 9.62 -5.01 -0.63
N TYR A 184 8.58 -4.23 -0.90
CA TYR A 184 8.51 -2.78 -0.77
C TYR A 184 7.59 -2.43 0.40
N PRO A 185 8.13 -2.20 1.61
CA PRO A 185 7.35 -1.96 2.82
C PRO A 185 6.85 -0.53 2.94
N GLY A 186 5.86 -0.29 3.80
CA GLY A 186 5.37 1.05 4.13
C GLY A 186 6.43 1.94 4.77
N HIS A 187 7.39 1.36 5.49
CA HIS A 187 8.49 2.10 6.13
C HIS A 187 9.83 1.40 5.97
N GLY A 188 10.90 2.20 5.95
CA GLY A 188 12.27 1.70 5.92
C GLY A 188 12.71 1.21 4.54
N GLU A 189 13.73 0.34 4.53
CA GLU A 189 14.36 -0.14 3.30
C GLU A 189 13.58 -1.30 2.68
N TYR A 190 13.66 -1.43 1.36
CA TYR A 190 13.17 -2.62 0.67
C TYR A 190 14.02 -3.85 1.01
N THR A 191 13.44 -5.03 0.83
CA THR A 191 14.10 -6.31 1.08
C THR A 191 13.71 -7.33 0.02
N THR A 192 14.05 -8.61 0.23
CA THR A 192 13.57 -9.71 -0.60
C THR A 192 12.90 -10.78 0.26
N LEU A 193 11.92 -11.45 -0.31
CA LEU A 193 11.19 -12.48 0.41
C LEU A 193 12.10 -13.66 0.80
N GLU A 194 13.09 -13.99 -0.04
CA GLU A 194 14.09 -15.02 0.28
C GLU A 194 14.93 -14.64 1.51
N ARG A 195 15.36 -13.36 1.60
CA ARG A 195 16.08 -12.87 2.78
C ARG A 195 15.20 -12.94 4.03
N GLU A 196 13.96 -12.50 3.93
CA GLU A 196 13.05 -12.48 5.08
C GLU A 196 12.70 -13.89 5.57
N ARG A 197 12.51 -14.85 4.68
CA ARG A 197 12.35 -16.28 5.05
C ARG A 197 13.53 -16.82 5.86
N LYS A 198 14.73 -16.32 5.65
CA LYS A 198 15.96 -16.80 6.31
C LYS A 198 16.28 -16.07 7.58
N MET A 199 15.97 -14.78 7.65
CA MET A 199 16.54 -13.88 8.66
C MET A 199 15.49 -13.18 9.52
N ASN A 200 14.23 -13.10 9.07
CA ASN A 200 13.19 -12.38 9.79
C ASN A 200 12.69 -13.24 10.97
N PRO A 201 12.82 -12.78 12.23
CA PRO A 201 12.43 -13.56 13.40
C PRO A 201 10.91 -13.77 13.51
N TYR A 202 10.11 -13.07 12.73
CA TYR A 202 8.66 -13.14 12.72
C TYR A 202 8.11 -14.08 11.64
N ILE A 203 8.93 -14.52 10.68
CA ILE A 203 8.59 -15.56 9.69
C ILE A 203 9.08 -16.91 10.21
N ARG A 204 8.22 -17.93 10.16
CA ARG A 204 8.48 -19.27 10.71
C ARG A 204 8.47 -20.35 9.64
#